data_dfe3874d131a8092cb81fd00d7bde546
#
_entry.id   dfe3874d131a8092cb81fd00d7bde546
#
_cell.length_a   1.000
_cell.length_b   1.000
_cell.length_c   1.000
_cell.angle_alpha   90.00
_cell.angle_beta   90.00
_cell.angle_gamma   90.00
#
_symmetry.space_group_name_H-M   'P 1'
#
loop_
_entity.id
_entity.type
_entity.pdbx_description
1 polymer ?
#
loop_
_entity_poly.entity_id
_entity_poly.type
_entity_poly.pdbx_seq_one_letter_code
_entity_poly.pdbx_strand_id
1 'polypeptide(L)'
;PMEIVEEQSVDRIQEPHTTQPTVVEELEETETEERLPDENKECILIIDDNADVRGYVKSLLKEEYTVIEAADGHAGLKKAMKYVPDAIICDVMMPVMDGLECCRKLKMELQTSHIPVMLLTACSLDEQRIQGFECGADSYISKPFNSKLLLVRLRNLIDNHKRLKQFFGDKI
;
A
#
# COMPACT_ATOMS: atom_id res chain seq x y z
N PRO A 1 -14.13 7.50 66.34
CA PRO A 1 -13.69 7.39 65.45
C PRO A 1 -13.21 7.11 64.22
N MET A 2 -13.35 7.18 64.24
CA MET A 2 -12.86 7.12 63.41
C MET A 2 -12.59 6.93 62.26
N GLU A 3 -12.63 6.94 62.11
CA GLU A 3 -12.35 6.90 61.28
C GLU A 3 -11.89 6.76 60.27
N ILE A 4 -11.88 6.83 60.28
CA ILE A 4 -11.48 6.84 59.54
C ILE A 4 -11.09 6.63 58.52
N VAL A 5 -11.06 6.62 58.42
CA VAL A 5 -10.61 6.59 57.61
C VAL A 5 -10.26 6.40 56.63
N GLU A 6 -10.22 6.39 56.47
CA GLU A 6 -9.79 6.32 55.73
C GLU A 6 -9.51 6.14 54.71
N GLU A 7 -9.57 6.10 54.57
CA GLU A 7 -9.26 6.01 53.79
C GLU A 7 -8.93 5.93 52.84
N GLN A 8 -8.88 5.93 52.72
CA GLN A 8 -8.50 5.96 51.98
C GLN A 8 -8.26 5.77 51.01
N SER A 9 -8.24 5.66 50.88
CA SER A 9 -7.93 5.58 50.06
C SER A 9 -7.68 5.47 49.18
N VAL A 10 -7.67 5.37 48.97
CA VAL A 10 -7.31 5.33 48.12
C VAL A 10 -6.96 5.14 47.21
N ASP A 11 -6.82 5.05 47.15
CA ASP A 11 -6.37 4.91 46.34
C ASP A 11 -6.29 4.79 45.30
N ARG A 12 -6.30 4.82 45.03
CA ARG A 12 -6.10 4.84 44.15
C ARG A 12 -5.79 4.57 43.23
N ILE A 13 -5.71 4.38 43.00
CA ILE A 13 -5.43 4.22 42.23
C ILE A 13 -4.95 4.19 41.26
N GLN A 14 -4.90 4.24 40.89
CA GLN A 14 -4.49 4.47 39.95
C GLN A 14 -4.02 4.01 39.05
N GLU A 15 -3.67 4.01 38.93
CA GLU A 15 -3.02 3.84 38.16
C GLU A 15 -2.98 3.29 37.04
N PRO A 16 -3.10 2.81 36.85
CA PRO A 16 -3.28 2.12 35.74
C PRO A 16 -2.99 2.61 34.41
N HIS A 17 -3.22 3.47 34.08
CA HIS A 17 -3.14 4.09 32.84
C HIS A 17 -1.90 3.89 32.10
N THR A 18 -0.99 3.29 32.59
CA THR A 18 0.33 3.22 32.02
C THR A 18 0.46 2.30 30.83
N THR A 19 -0.50 1.42 30.61
CA THR A 19 -0.37 0.44 29.54
C THR A 19 -0.52 1.04 28.15
N GLN A 20 -1.08 2.20 28.06
CA GLN A 20 -1.38 2.76 26.76
C GLN A 20 -0.16 3.09 25.91
N PRO A 21 0.88 3.65 26.50
CA PRO A 21 2.05 3.97 25.67
C PRO A 21 2.67 2.77 24.99
N THR A 22 2.54 1.62 25.61
CA THR A 22 3.14 0.42 25.05
C THR A 22 2.58 0.08 23.67
N VAL A 23 1.29 0.31 23.49
CA VAL A 23 0.64 -0.02 22.22
C VAL A 23 1.22 0.80 21.10
N VAL A 24 1.51 2.05 21.37
CA VAL A 24 2.06 2.93 20.34
C VAL A 24 3.41 2.43 19.86
N GLU A 25 4.21 1.94 20.78
CA GLU A 25 5.53 1.46 20.39
C GLU A 25 5.46 0.27 19.48
N GLU A 26 4.48 -0.59 19.69
CA GLU A 26 4.33 -1.75 18.83
C GLU A 26 4.00 -1.36 17.42
N LEU A 27 3.21 -0.33 17.23
CA LEU A 27 2.88 0.11 15.89
C LEU A 27 4.11 0.62 15.16
N GLU A 28 4.98 1.28 15.85
CA GLU A 28 6.19 1.79 15.23
C GLU A 28 7.10 0.67 14.79
N GLU A 29 7.16 -0.38 15.58
CA GLU A 29 7.99 -1.52 15.22
C GLU A 29 7.49 -2.19 13.96
N THR A 30 6.18 -2.26 13.79
CA THR A 30 5.60 -2.87 12.61
C THR A 30 6.02 -2.12 11.36
N GLU A 31 6.00 -0.81 11.43
CA GLU A 31 6.41 -0.01 10.27
C GLU A 31 7.87 -0.25 9.92
N THR A 32 8.68 -0.45 10.95
CA THR A 32 10.10 -0.64 10.72
C THR A 32 10.38 -1.89 9.91
N GLU A 33 9.58 -2.92 10.13
CA GLU A 33 9.82 -4.19 9.46
C GLU A 33 9.63 -4.12 7.96
N GLU A 34 8.82 -3.19 7.49
CA GLU A 34 8.55 -3.10 6.06
C GLU A 34 9.63 -2.40 5.28
N ARG A 35 10.66 -1.91 5.95
CA ARG A 35 11.53 -0.97 5.32
C ARG A 35 12.70 -1.54 4.54
N LEU A 36 12.92 -2.83 4.53
CA LEU A 36 14.13 -3.40 3.93
C LEU A 36 13.80 -4.31 2.77
N PRO A 37 13.59 -3.75 1.57
CA PRO A 37 13.35 -4.60 0.42
C PRO A 37 14.60 -5.37 0.03
N ASP A 38 14.39 -6.54 -0.50
CA ASP A 38 15.45 -7.38 -1.01
C ASP A 38 15.94 -6.80 -2.33
N GLU A 39 17.23 -6.52 -2.41
CA GLU A 39 17.78 -5.90 -3.59
C GLU A 39 17.74 -6.79 -4.81
N ASN A 40 17.63 -8.10 -4.62
CA ASN A 40 17.61 -9.02 -5.73
C ASN A 40 16.23 -9.20 -6.33
N LYS A 41 15.20 -8.62 -5.72
CA LYS A 41 13.82 -8.76 -6.18
C LYS A 41 13.24 -7.41 -6.47
N GLU A 42 12.38 -7.37 -7.48
CA GLU A 42 11.61 -6.15 -7.69
C GLU A 42 10.66 -5.91 -6.53
N CYS A 43 10.38 -4.65 -6.28
CA CYS A 43 9.56 -4.22 -5.16
C CYS A 43 8.18 -3.81 -5.65
N ILE A 44 7.15 -4.35 -5.03
CA ILE A 44 5.76 -4.06 -5.38
C ILE A 44 5.08 -3.41 -4.18
N LEU A 45 4.40 -2.31 -4.42
CA LEU A 45 3.60 -1.64 -3.38
C LEU A 45 2.14 -1.98 -3.61
N ILE A 46 1.49 -2.50 -2.58
CA ILE A 46 0.06 -2.82 -2.62
C ILE A 46 -0.69 -1.80 -1.77
N ILE A 47 -1.63 -1.10 -2.37
CA ILE A 47 -2.45 -0.11 -1.68
C ILE A 47 -3.89 -0.58 -1.70
N ASP A 48 -4.42 -0.92 -0.54
CA ASP A 48 -5.79 -1.42 -0.40
C ASP A 48 -6.20 -1.25 1.05
N ASP A 49 -7.41 -0.76 1.29
CA ASP A 49 -7.88 -0.57 2.66
C ASP A 49 -8.32 -1.88 3.30
N ASN A 50 -8.50 -2.93 2.53
CA ASN A 50 -8.90 -4.24 3.03
C ASN A 50 -7.65 -5.09 3.30
N ALA A 51 -7.42 -5.39 4.58
CA ALA A 51 -6.23 -6.13 4.97
C ALA A 51 -6.22 -7.56 4.40
N ASP A 52 -7.39 -8.15 4.25
CA ASP A 52 -7.47 -9.51 3.71
C ASP A 52 -7.06 -9.54 2.25
N VAL A 53 -7.49 -8.54 1.47
CA VAL A 53 -7.11 -8.46 0.08
C VAL A 53 -5.61 -8.22 -0.03
N ARG A 54 -5.07 -7.31 0.78
CA ARG A 54 -3.63 -7.07 0.77
C ARG A 54 -2.86 -8.34 1.08
N GLY A 55 -3.31 -9.08 2.10
CA GLY A 55 -2.64 -10.31 2.48
C GLY A 55 -2.69 -11.36 1.39
N TYR A 56 -3.83 -11.45 0.71
CA TYR A 56 -3.98 -12.41 -0.38
C TYR A 56 -3.04 -12.07 -1.53
N VAL A 57 -3.05 -10.82 -1.96
CA VAL A 57 -2.18 -10.40 -3.06
C VAL A 57 -0.72 -10.58 -2.68
N LYS A 58 -0.38 -10.22 -1.45
CA LYS A 58 0.98 -10.40 -0.98
C LYS A 58 1.40 -11.87 -1.04
N SER A 59 0.49 -12.77 -0.66
CA SER A 59 0.81 -14.20 -0.69
C SER A 59 1.08 -14.70 -2.10
N LEU A 60 0.47 -14.08 -3.10
CA LEU A 60 0.72 -14.44 -4.49
C LEU A 60 2.07 -13.95 -4.97
N LEU A 61 2.57 -12.86 -4.41
CA LEU A 61 3.75 -12.18 -4.95
C LEU A 61 5.03 -12.42 -4.17
N LYS A 62 4.95 -12.85 -2.94
CA LYS A 62 6.08 -12.77 -2.02
C LYS A 62 7.26 -13.62 -2.42
N GLU A 63 7.04 -14.64 -3.23
CA GLU A 63 8.16 -15.50 -3.61
C GLU A 63 9.02 -14.85 -4.70
N GLU A 64 8.41 -14.08 -5.56
CA GLU A 64 9.15 -13.45 -6.66
C GLU A 64 9.48 -11.99 -6.38
N TYR A 65 8.74 -11.35 -5.51
CA TYR A 65 8.84 -9.91 -5.30
C TYR A 65 8.97 -9.57 -3.83
N THR A 66 9.58 -8.43 -3.57
CA THR A 66 9.50 -7.81 -2.27
C THR A 66 8.21 -7.01 -2.23
N VAL A 67 7.42 -7.17 -1.18
CA VAL A 67 6.09 -6.56 -1.12
C VAL A 67 6.02 -5.56 0.01
N ILE A 68 5.55 -4.36 -0.30
CA ILE A 68 5.28 -3.30 0.68
C ILE A 68 3.78 -3.03 0.63
N GLU A 69 3.18 -2.74 1.78
CA GLU A 69 1.74 -2.55 1.89
C GLU A 69 1.40 -1.17 2.41
N ALA A 70 0.28 -0.64 1.94
CA ALA A 70 -0.28 0.60 2.47
C ALA A 70 -1.79 0.42 2.59
N ALA A 71 -2.36 0.93 3.67
CA ALA A 71 -3.78 0.72 3.97
C ALA A 71 -4.68 1.81 3.39
N ASP A 72 -4.12 2.88 2.85
CA ASP A 72 -4.91 3.94 2.26
C ASP A 72 -4.06 4.71 1.25
N GLY A 73 -4.73 5.63 0.54
CA GLY A 73 -4.06 6.37 -0.52
C GLY A 73 -2.94 7.26 -0.03
N HIS A 74 -3.11 7.89 1.13
CA HIS A 74 -2.07 8.77 1.65
C HIS A 74 -0.83 8.00 2.03
N ALA A 75 -1.01 6.87 2.73
CA ALA A 75 0.12 6.02 3.09
C ALA A 75 0.77 5.47 1.82
N GLY A 76 -0.04 5.15 0.82
CA GLY A 76 0.47 4.65 -0.44
C GLY A 76 1.36 5.65 -1.14
N LEU A 77 0.92 6.92 -1.20
CA LEU A 77 1.71 7.96 -1.82
C LEU A 77 3.05 8.14 -1.10
N LYS A 78 3.01 8.16 0.23
CA LYS A 78 4.24 8.31 1.00
C LYS A 78 5.21 7.19 0.75
N LYS A 79 4.73 5.96 0.75
CA LYS A 79 5.59 4.81 0.54
C LYS A 79 6.11 4.74 -0.89
N ALA A 80 5.29 5.16 -1.85
CA ALA A 80 5.74 5.19 -3.24
C ALA A 80 6.88 6.16 -3.41
N MET A 81 6.81 7.32 -2.77
CA MET A 81 7.87 8.30 -2.87
C MET A 81 9.12 7.87 -2.12
N LYS A 82 8.93 7.16 -1.02
CA LYS A 82 10.05 6.75 -0.19
C LYS A 82 10.82 5.57 -0.80
N TYR A 83 10.10 4.56 -1.26
CA TYR A 83 10.73 3.32 -1.72
C TYR A 83 10.84 3.23 -3.23
N VAL A 84 10.11 4.03 -3.97
CA VAL A 84 10.09 4.03 -5.43
C VAL A 84 10.00 2.60 -5.95
N PRO A 85 8.86 1.93 -5.71
CA PRO A 85 8.72 0.54 -6.11
C PRO A 85 8.74 0.36 -7.63
N ASP A 86 8.89 -0.87 -8.06
CA ASP A 86 8.93 -1.20 -9.48
C ASP A 86 7.55 -1.26 -10.09
N ALA A 87 6.53 -1.45 -9.28
CA ALA A 87 5.14 -1.41 -9.72
C ALA A 87 4.25 -1.19 -8.52
N ILE A 88 3.05 -0.69 -8.77
CA ILE A 88 2.07 -0.42 -7.72
C ILE A 88 0.77 -1.10 -8.10
N ILE A 89 0.18 -1.82 -7.15
CA ILE A 89 -1.15 -2.40 -7.28
C ILE A 89 -2.05 -1.63 -6.32
N CYS A 90 -3.10 -0.99 -6.85
CA CYS A 90 -3.92 -0.10 -6.05
C CYS A 90 -5.39 -0.40 -6.25
N ASP A 91 -6.12 -0.55 -5.14
CA ASP A 91 -7.57 -0.73 -5.18
C ASP A 91 -8.23 0.60 -5.54
N VAL A 92 -9.28 0.53 -6.36
CA VAL A 92 -10.01 1.74 -6.74
C VAL A 92 -10.92 2.22 -5.61
N MET A 93 -11.60 1.29 -4.94
CA MET A 93 -12.61 1.64 -3.95
C MET A 93 -12.00 1.74 -2.56
N MET A 94 -11.60 2.94 -2.20
CA MET A 94 -11.05 3.22 -0.87
C MET A 94 -11.67 4.50 -0.33
N PRO A 95 -11.84 4.59 1.01
CA PRO A 95 -12.38 5.82 1.58
C PRO A 95 -11.36 6.96 1.51
N VAL A 96 -11.85 8.18 1.55
CA VAL A 96 -11.09 9.42 1.58
C VAL A 96 -10.39 9.70 0.25
N MET A 97 -9.45 8.86 -0.16
CA MET A 97 -8.78 9.00 -1.44
C MET A 97 -8.91 7.67 -2.18
N ASP A 98 -9.68 7.64 -3.27
CA ASP A 98 -9.84 6.39 -4.02
C ASP A 98 -8.62 6.13 -4.88
N GLY A 99 -8.62 4.97 -5.53
CA GLY A 99 -7.46 4.56 -6.32
C GLY A 99 -7.25 5.41 -7.55
N LEU A 100 -8.32 5.95 -8.11
CA LEU A 100 -8.18 6.82 -9.29
C LEU A 100 -7.44 8.09 -8.92
N GLU A 101 -7.81 8.70 -7.80
CA GLU A 101 -7.13 9.90 -7.35
C GLU A 101 -5.70 9.60 -6.95
N CYS A 102 -5.50 8.48 -6.27
CA CYS A 102 -4.16 8.08 -5.87
C CYS A 102 -3.26 7.90 -7.08
N CYS A 103 -3.78 7.23 -8.11
CA CYS A 103 -3.03 7.01 -9.34
C CYS A 103 -2.69 8.34 -10.02
N ARG A 104 -3.67 9.23 -10.08
CA ARG A 104 -3.44 10.54 -10.70
C ARG A 104 -2.32 11.29 -9.99
N LYS A 105 -2.33 11.26 -8.66
CA LYS A 105 -1.29 11.95 -7.90
C LYS A 105 0.08 11.31 -8.09
N LEU A 106 0.12 9.98 -8.15
CA LEU A 106 1.38 9.29 -8.43
C LEU A 106 1.94 9.69 -9.78
N LYS A 107 1.08 9.83 -10.78
CA LYS A 107 1.53 10.16 -12.12
C LYS A 107 1.92 11.62 -12.28
N MET A 108 1.50 12.47 -11.36
CA MET A 108 1.88 13.88 -11.40
C MET A 108 3.21 14.17 -10.74
N GLU A 109 3.69 13.29 -9.88
CA GLU A 109 4.96 13.49 -9.21
C GLU A 109 6.10 12.91 -10.02
N LEU A 110 7.16 13.69 -10.21
CA LEU A 110 8.30 13.24 -11.01
C LEU A 110 8.90 11.95 -10.48
N GLN A 111 8.95 11.82 -9.16
CA GLN A 111 9.59 10.66 -8.56
C GLN A 111 8.83 9.37 -8.80
N THR A 112 7.53 9.45 -9.01
CA THR A 112 6.69 8.27 -9.11
C THR A 112 5.96 8.16 -10.44
N SER A 113 6.05 9.17 -11.31
CA SER A 113 5.27 9.19 -12.55
C SER A 113 5.63 8.04 -13.49
N HIS A 114 6.84 7.53 -13.39
CA HIS A 114 7.30 6.45 -14.27
C HIS A 114 6.92 5.06 -13.77
N ILE A 115 6.44 4.96 -12.55
CA ILE A 115 6.13 3.65 -11.96
C ILE A 115 4.83 3.13 -12.54
N PRO A 116 4.82 1.90 -13.08
CA PRO A 116 3.57 1.35 -13.60
C PRO A 116 2.57 1.11 -12.47
N VAL A 117 1.32 1.45 -12.74
CA VAL A 117 0.23 1.32 -11.76
C VAL A 117 -0.84 0.42 -12.33
N MET A 118 -1.20 -0.60 -11.56
CA MET A 118 -2.28 -1.51 -11.88
C MET A 118 -3.42 -1.26 -10.92
N LEU A 119 -4.61 -0.99 -11.44
CA LEU A 119 -5.78 -0.74 -10.61
C LEU A 119 -6.63 -1.99 -10.49
N LEU A 120 -7.09 -2.26 -9.28
CA LEU A 120 -8.03 -3.34 -9.01
C LEU A 120 -9.39 -2.72 -8.71
N THR A 121 -10.44 -3.23 -9.34
CA THR A 121 -11.76 -2.69 -9.15
C THR A 121 -12.78 -3.79 -9.00
N ALA A 122 -13.78 -3.57 -8.14
CA ALA A 122 -14.90 -4.50 -7.99
C ALA A 122 -15.90 -4.36 -9.14
N CYS A 123 -15.76 -3.30 -9.92
CA CYS A 123 -16.71 -2.98 -10.97
C CYS A 123 -16.03 -3.05 -12.31
N SER A 124 -16.62 -3.78 -13.25
CA SER A 124 -16.05 -3.94 -14.58
C SER A 124 -16.70 -3.04 -15.61
N LEU A 125 -17.37 -1.98 -15.15
CA LEU A 125 -18.06 -1.08 -16.07
C LEU A 125 -17.06 -0.32 -16.91
N ASP A 126 -17.45 -0.08 -18.16
CA ASP A 126 -16.58 0.63 -19.10
C ASP A 126 -16.26 2.03 -18.61
N GLU A 127 -17.19 2.67 -17.91
CA GLU A 127 -16.95 4.01 -17.41
C GLU A 127 -15.78 4.07 -16.46
N GLN A 128 -15.71 3.10 -15.55
CA GLN A 128 -14.58 3.08 -14.60
C GLN A 128 -13.28 2.79 -15.30
N ARG A 129 -13.33 1.96 -16.32
CA ARG A 129 -12.12 1.68 -17.09
C ARG A 129 -11.62 2.93 -17.79
N ILE A 130 -12.54 3.71 -18.36
CA ILE A 130 -12.16 4.96 -18.98
C ILE A 130 -11.55 5.90 -17.96
N GLN A 131 -12.17 6.05 -16.79
CA GLN A 131 -11.65 6.91 -15.75
C GLN A 131 -10.28 6.43 -15.28
N GLY A 132 -10.11 5.11 -15.21
CA GLY A 132 -8.83 4.55 -14.81
C GLY A 132 -7.73 4.94 -15.78
N PHE A 133 -8.00 4.88 -17.06
CA PHE A 133 -7.00 5.27 -18.05
C PHE A 133 -6.77 6.77 -18.06
N GLU A 134 -7.80 7.55 -17.77
CA GLU A 134 -7.63 8.99 -17.68
C GLU A 134 -6.72 9.40 -16.52
N CYS A 135 -6.66 8.60 -15.48
CA CYS A 135 -5.77 8.92 -14.36
C CYS A 135 -4.34 8.47 -14.63
N GLY A 136 -4.09 7.83 -15.75
CA GLY A 136 -2.75 7.40 -16.12
C GLY A 136 -2.39 5.99 -15.74
N ALA A 137 -3.38 5.18 -15.36
CA ALA A 137 -3.11 3.79 -14.99
C ALA A 137 -2.60 3.00 -16.18
N ASP A 138 -1.70 2.08 -15.90
CA ASP A 138 -1.07 1.27 -16.94
C ASP A 138 -1.80 -0.04 -17.17
N SER A 139 -2.57 -0.50 -16.18
CA SER A 139 -3.34 -1.72 -16.30
C SER A 139 -4.53 -1.67 -15.35
N TYR A 140 -5.45 -2.60 -15.54
CA TYR A 140 -6.76 -2.54 -14.91
C TYR A 140 -7.30 -3.96 -14.81
N ILE A 141 -7.61 -4.41 -13.61
CA ILE A 141 -8.12 -5.77 -13.38
C ILE A 141 -9.38 -5.71 -12.54
N SER A 142 -10.42 -6.43 -12.97
CA SER A 142 -11.67 -6.51 -12.25
C SER A 142 -11.62 -7.58 -11.18
N LYS A 143 -12.24 -7.32 -10.04
CA LYS A 143 -12.43 -8.31 -8.99
C LYS A 143 -13.75 -9.04 -9.24
N PRO A 144 -13.83 -10.30 -8.94
CA PRO A 144 -12.78 -11.19 -8.47
C PRO A 144 -11.81 -11.51 -9.60
N PHE A 145 -10.52 -11.45 -9.29
CA PHE A 145 -9.54 -11.62 -10.34
C PHE A 145 -8.91 -13.01 -10.31
N ASN A 146 -8.44 -13.42 -11.45
CA ASN A 146 -7.67 -14.65 -11.60
C ASN A 146 -6.23 -14.36 -11.17
N SER A 147 -5.71 -15.16 -10.25
CA SER A 147 -4.37 -14.92 -9.73
C SER A 147 -3.32 -15.00 -10.83
N LYS A 148 -3.50 -15.92 -11.75
CA LYS A 148 -2.55 -16.07 -12.86
C LYS A 148 -2.55 -14.84 -13.75
N LEU A 149 -3.73 -14.28 -14.01
CA LEU A 149 -3.85 -13.07 -14.82
C LEU A 149 -3.14 -11.92 -14.15
N LEU A 150 -3.32 -11.78 -12.83
CA LEU A 150 -2.67 -10.73 -12.08
C LEU A 150 -1.15 -10.83 -12.22
N LEU A 151 -0.62 -12.03 -12.03
CA LEU A 151 0.82 -12.24 -12.08
C LEU A 151 1.38 -11.98 -13.47
N VAL A 152 0.69 -12.44 -14.50
CA VAL A 152 1.16 -12.24 -15.87
C VAL A 152 1.17 -10.77 -16.23
N ARG A 153 0.09 -10.06 -15.90
CA ARG A 153 0.02 -8.63 -16.21
C ARG A 153 1.06 -7.83 -15.45
N LEU A 154 1.25 -8.17 -14.18
CA LEU A 154 2.24 -7.48 -13.38
C LEU A 154 3.63 -7.67 -13.97
N ARG A 155 3.96 -8.90 -14.33
CA ARG A 155 5.26 -9.18 -14.93
C ARG A 155 5.44 -8.41 -16.22
N ASN A 156 4.40 -8.36 -17.04
CA ASN A 156 4.49 -7.62 -18.31
C ASN A 156 4.71 -6.14 -18.08
N LEU A 157 4.03 -5.56 -17.08
CA LEU A 157 4.22 -4.15 -16.78
C LEU A 157 5.65 -3.87 -16.36
N ILE A 158 6.19 -4.71 -15.51
CA ILE A 158 7.54 -4.52 -15.01
C ILE A 158 8.55 -4.70 -16.12
N ASP A 159 8.37 -5.73 -16.94
CA ASP A 159 9.29 -5.99 -18.04
C ASP A 159 9.26 -4.88 -19.08
N ASN A 160 8.08 -4.37 -19.40
CA ASN A 160 7.98 -3.26 -20.33
C ASN A 160 8.67 -2.02 -19.81
N HIS A 161 8.49 -1.76 -18.51
CA HIS A 161 9.12 -0.60 -17.89
C HIS A 161 10.63 -0.74 -17.94
N LYS A 162 11.14 -1.91 -17.65
CA LYS A 162 12.58 -2.14 -17.70
C LYS A 162 13.13 -1.97 -19.11
N ARG A 163 12.40 -2.46 -20.09
CA ARG A 163 12.83 -2.33 -21.47
C ARG A 163 12.90 -0.87 -21.91
N LEU A 164 11.88 -0.10 -21.54
CA LEU A 164 11.90 1.31 -21.88
C LEU A 164 13.04 2.02 -21.20
N LYS A 165 13.30 1.67 -19.94
CA LYS A 165 14.38 2.28 -19.21
C LYS A 165 15.72 1.97 -19.84
N GLN A 166 15.92 0.75 -20.27
CA GLN A 166 17.15 0.38 -20.96
C GLN A 166 17.29 1.07 -22.28
N PHE A 167 16.19 1.18 -23.02
CA PHE A 167 16.23 1.77 -24.36
C PHE A 167 16.57 3.26 -24.28
N PHE A 168 15.96 3.98 -23.36
CA PHE A 168 16.18 5.43 -23.27
C PHE A 168 17.35 5.77 -22.38
N GLY A 169 17.89 4.80 -21.68
CA GLY A 169 19.06 5.00 -20.88
C GLY A 169 18.85 6.01 -19.78
N ASP A 170 19.79 6.89 -19.62
CA ASP A 170 19.78 7.85 -18.54
C ASP A 170 18.81 9.00 -18.74
N LYS A 171 18.13 9.01 -19.87
CA LYS A 171 17.21 10.09 -20.14
C LYS A 171 15.95 10.02 -19.28
N ILE A 172 15.73 8.90 -18.67
CA ILE A 172 14.62 8.72 -17.73
C ILE A 172 15.09 8.81 -16.28
#